data_2676ec9903220fb84b76354bb3e4ae50
#
_entry.id   2676ec9903220fb84b76354bb3e4ae50
#
_cell.length_a   1.000
_cell.length_b   1.000
_cell.length_c   1.000
_cell.angle_alpha   90.00
_cell.angle_beta   90.00
_cell.angle_gamma   90.00
#
_symmetry.space_group_name_H-M   'P 1'
#
loop_
_entity.id
_entity.type
_entity.pdbx_description
1 polymer ?
#
loop_
_entity_poly.entity_id
_entity_poly.type
_entity_poly.pdbx_seq_one_letter_code
_entity_poly.pdbx_strand_id
1 'polypeptide(L)'
;MILASLIFALVAALLHVYIFTMESITWTKPKTWKTFSITSQADAETTKSLAYNQGFYNLFLAIGALVGIIAVWAGSPQVGWTLVFSSCGSMLLAALVLAASGKKYLRAAAIQGTTPLLAVVLGILALL
;
A
#
# COMPACT_ATOMS: atom_id res chain seq x y z
N MET A 1 -8.94 -16.46 12.00
CA MET A 1 -7.80 -15.58 11.72
C MET A 1 -7.50 -15.47 10.22
N ILE A 2 -7.53 -16.55 9.44
CA ILE A 2 -7.30 -16.53 7.97
C ILE A 2 -8.19 -15.49 7.25
N LEU A 3 -9.51 -15.58 7.44
CA LEU A 3 -10.45 -14.65 6.80
C LEU A 3 -10.16 -13.19 7.18
N ALA A 4 -9.88 -12.90 8.46
CA ALA A 4 -9.55 -11.55 8.90
C ALA A 4 -8.27 -11.03 8.26
N SER A 5 -7.22 -11.84 8.17
CA SER A 5 -5.97 -11.49 7.48
C SER A 5 -6.22 -11.14 6.02
N LEU A 6 -6.98 -11.97 5.30
CA LEU A 6 -7.29 -11.72 3.88
C LEU A 6 -8.17 -10.48 3.66
N ILE A 7 -9.09 -10.18 4.61
CA ILE A 7 -9.88 -8.94 4.57
C ILE A 7 -8.95 -7.72 4.73
N PHE A 8 -8.02 -7.73 5.70
CA PHE A 8 -7.07 -6.64 5.86
C PHE A 8 -6.11 -6.50 4.67
N ALA A 9 -5.70 -7.61 4.06
CA ALA A 9 -4.92 -7.60 2.82
C ALA A 9 -5.71 -6.98 1.65
N LEU A 10 -7.00 -7.28 1.54
CA LEU A 10 -7.88 -6.65 0.55
C LEU A 10 -8.01 -5.15 0.77
N VAL A 11 -8.24 -4.72 2.02
CA VAL A 11 -8.33 -3.28 2.35
C VAL A 11 -7.01 -2.58 2.05
N ALA A 12 -5.87 -3.20 2.38
CA ALA A 12 -4.55 -2.68 2.05
C ALA A 12 -4.36 -2.53 0.54
N ALA A 13 -4.76 -3.53 -0.25
CA ALA A 13 -4.68 -3.49 -1.71
C ALA A 13 -5.55 -2.35 -2.28
N LEU A 14 -6.80 -2.21 -1.84
CA LEU A 14 -7.70 -1.14 -2.29
C LEU A 14 -7.15 0.26 -1.94
N LEU A 15 -6.56 0.42 -0.75
CA LEU A 15 -5.91 1.67 -0.36
C LEU A 15 -4.72 1.99 -1.29
N HIS A 16 -3.91 0.99 -1.65
CA HIS A 16 -2.76 1.18 -2.54
C HIS A 16 -3.18 1.45 -4.00
N VAL A 17 -4.31 0.90 -4.46
CA VAL A 17 -4.95 1.33 -5.73
C VAL A 17 -5.35 2.81 -5.65
N TYR A 18 -5.93 3.25 -4.53
CA TYR A 18 -6.28 4.66 -4.33
C TYR A 18 -5.04 5.56 -4.33
N ILE A 19 -3.95 5.15 -3.66
CA ILE A 19 -2.68 5.87 -3.69
C ILE A 19 -2.15 5.95 -5.13
N PHE A 20 -2.19 4.87 -5.90
CA PHE A 20 -1.85 4.87 -7.32
C PHE A 20 -2.65 5.93 -8.10
N THR A 21 -3.96 6.04 -7.88
CA THR A 21 -4.77 7.06 -8.58
C THR A 21 -4.34 8.49 -8.22
N MET A 22 -3.97 8.73 -6.97
CA MET A 22 -3.46 10.02 -6.53
C MET A 22 -2.09 10.34 -7.14
N GLU A 23 -1.16 9.41 -7.10
CA GLU A 23 0.22 9.64 -7.53
C GLU A 23 0.39 9.63 -9.05
N SER A 24 -0.31 8.73 -9.77
CA SER A 24 -0.13 8.56 -11.21
C SER A 24 -1.16 9.28 -12.07
N ILE A 25 -2.36 9.60 -11.54
CA ILE A 25 -3.44 10.19 -12.34
C ILE A 25 -3.76 11.62 -11.92
N THR A 26 -3.88 11.90 -10.61
CA THR A 26 -4.36 13.19 -10.12
C THR A 26 -3.32 14.03 -9.40
N TRP A 27 -2.04 13.69 -9.53
CA TRP A 27 -0.93 14.29 -8.75
C TRP A 27 -0.91 15.82 -8.78
N THR A 28 -1.09 16.43 -9.95
CA THR A 28 -1.01 17.89 -10.12
C THR A 28 -2.26 18.65 -9.66
N LYS A 29 -3.31 17.95 -9.20
CA LYS A 29 -4.48 18.61 -8.64
C LYS A 29 -4.19 19.10 -7.22
N PRO A 30 -4.58 20.36 -6.86
CA PRO A 30 -4.28 20.95 -5.55
C PRO A 30 -4.71 20.10 -4.36
N LYS A 31 -5.87 19.43 -4.45
CA LYS A 31 -6.34 18.53 -3.40
C LYS A 31 -5.38 17.34 -3.19
N THR A 32 -4.83 16.82 -4.28
CA THR A 32 -3.94 15.65 -4.24
C THR A 32 -2.57 16.03 -3.69
N TRP A 33 -1.86 16.97 -4.30
CA TRP A 33 -0.50 17.27 -3.86
C TRP A 33 -0.41 17.83 -2.44
N LYS A 34 -1.46 18.53 -1.95
CA LYS A 34 -1.55 18.94 -0.54
C LYS A 34 -1.60 17.75 0.41
N THR A 35 -2.27 16.65 0.02
CA THR A 35 -2.32 15.41 0.80
C THR A 35 -0.93 14.81 1.01
N PHE A 36 -0.04 14.98 0.03
CA PHE A 36 1.36 14.52 0.09
C PHE A 36 2.33 15.56 0.66
N SER A 37 1.82 16.61 1.31
CA SER A 37 2.63 17.69 1.91
C SER A 37 3.50 18.45 0.92
N ILE A 38 3.13 18.48 -0.35
CA ILE A 38 3.72 19.36 -1.35
C ILE A 38 3.20 20.78 -1.11
N THR A 39 4.03 21.79 -1.29
CA THR A 39 3.75 23.16 -0.85
C THR A 39 3.31 24.10 -1.97
N SER A 40 3.57 23.74 -3.23
CA SER A 40 3.22 24.57 -4.37
C SER A 40 2.83 23.76 -5.61
N GLN A 41 2.12 24.39 -6.53
CA GLN A 41 1.82 23.82 -7.84
C GLN A 41 3.10 23.55 -8.64
N ALA A 42 4.08 24.44 -8.55
CA ALA A 42 5.36 24.27 -9.23
C ALA A 42 6.13 23.03 -8.74
N ASP A 43 6.13 22.78 -7.43
CA ASP A 43 6.74 21.58 -6.86
C ASP A 43 6.00 20.31 -7.28
N ALA A 44 4.67 20.35 -7.37
CA ALA A 44 3.88 19.23 -7.87
C ALA A 44 4.20 18.92 -9.33
N GLU A 45 4.34 19.92 -10.20
CA GLU A 45 4.74 19.72 -11.60
C GLU A 45 6.16 19.17 -11.71
N THR A 46 7.10 19.67 -10.91
CA THR A 46 8.49 19.20 -10.91
C THR A 46 8.60 17.73 -10.47
N THR A 47 7.79 17.30 -9.51
CA THR A 47 7.83 15.93 -8.97
C THR A 47 6.88 14.97 -9.67
N LYS A 48 6.13 15.40 -10.67
CA LYS A 48 5.10 14.61 -11.36
C LYS A 48 5.61 13.28 -11.89
N SER A 49 6.77 13.25 -12.54
CA SER A 49 7.32 12.03 -13.10
C SER A 49 7.71 11.01 -12.03
N LEU A 50 8.23 11.48 -10.89
CA LEU A 50 8.57 10.63 -9.75
C LEU A 50 7.29 10.07 -9.11
N ALA A 51 6.28 10.91 -8.90
CA ALA A 51 4.99 10.49 -8.36
C ALA A 51 4.30 9.47 -9.29
N TYR A 52 4.33 9.70 -10.61
CA TYR A 52 3.79 8.76 -11.59
C TYR A 52 4.41 7.36 -11.44
N ASN A 53 5.72 7.28 -11.39
CA ASN A 53 6.44 6.02 -11.21
C ASN A 53 6.13 5.37 -9.86
N GLN A 54 6.10 6.15 -8.79
CA GLN A 54 5.80 5.68 -7.45
C GLN A 54 4.38 5.11 -7.35
N GLY A 55 3.41 5.73 -8.00
CA GLY A 55 2.04 5.22 -8.06
C GLY A 55 1.95 3.83 -8.68
N PHE A 56 2.70 3.55 -9.75
CA PHE A 56 2.73 2.21 -10.34
C PHE A 56 3.33 1.16 -9.41
N TYR A 57 4.34 1.49 -8.59
CA TYR A 57 4.82 0.56 -7.56
C TYR A 57 3.71 0.22 -6.57
N ASN A 58 2.91 1.20 -6.15
CA ASN A 58 1.74 0.96 -5.30
C ASN A 58 0.71 0.06 -5.98
N LEU A 59 0.45 0.25 -7.27
CA LEU A 59 -0.44 -0.61 -8.05
C LEU A 59 0.07 -2.06 -8.11
N PHE A 60 1.37 -2.27 -8.37
CA PHE A 60 1.94 -3.62 -8.44
C PHE A 60 1.87 -4.35 -7.11
N LEU A 61 2.08 -3.67 -5.99
CA LEU A 61 1.88 -4.25 -4.66
C LEU A 61 0.41 -4.63 -4.43
N ALA A 62 -0.52 -3.79 -4.84
CA ALA A 62 -1.95 -4.08 -4.75
C ALA A 62 -2.32 -5.31 -5.60
N ILE A 63 -1.84 -5.40 -6.83
CA ILE A 63 -2.06 -6.56 -7.71
C ILE A 63 -1.48 -7.83 -7.06
N GLY A 64 -0.26 -7.78 -6.53
CA GLY A 64 0.36 -8.90 -5.85
C GLY A 64 -0.48 -9.41 -4.68
N ALA A 65 -0.99 -8.51 -3.83
CA ALA A 65 -1.87 -8.87 -2.72
C ALA A 65 -3.19 -9.49 -3.21
N LEU A 66 -3.83 -8.91 -4.23
CA LEU A 66 -5.08 -9.43 -4.80
C LEU A 66 -4.91 -10.81 -5.43
N VAL A 67 -3.85 -11.02 -6.21
CA VAL A 67 -3.52 -12.33 -6.79
C VAL A 67 -3.24 -13.33 -5.66
N GLY A 68 -2.55 -12.91 -4.60
CA GLY A 68 -2.30 -13.75 -3.43
C GLY A 68 -3.59 -14.20 -2.74
N ILE A 69 -4.53 -13.28 -2.51
CA ILE A 69 -5.85 -13.60 -1.93
C ILE A 69 -6.58 -14.62 -2.81
N ILE A 70 -6.62 -14.40 -4.11
CA ILE A 70 -7.27 -15.31 -5.07
C ILE A 70 -6.60 -16.69 -5.03
N ALA A 71 -5.26 -16.77 -5.00
CA ALA A 71 -4.52 -18.03 -4.99
C ALA A 71 -4.79 -18.84 -3.72
N VAL A 72 -4.95 -18.19 -2.54
CA VAL A 72 -5.34 -18.89 -1.30
C VAL A 72 -6.67 -19.62 -1.49
N TRP A 73 -7.67 -18.96 -2.07
CA TRP A 73 -9.00 -19.53 -2.28
C TRP A 73 -9.06 -20.51 -3.45
N ALA A 74 -8.20 -20.36 -4.46
CA ALA A 74 -8.11 -21.22 -5.62
C ALA A 74 -7.34 -22.55 -5.39
N GLY A 75 -6.99 -22.86 -4.14
CA GLY A 75 -6.33 -24.12 -3.79
C GLY A 75 -4.81 -24.10 -3.92
N SER A 76 -4.19 -22.92 -4.01
CA SER A 76 -2.74 -22.74 -4.02
C SER A 76 -2.25 -21.91 -2.82
N PRO A 77 -2.50 -22.36 -1.57
CA PRO A 77 -2.27 -21.55 -0.39
C PRO A 77 -0.81 -21.12 -0.19
N GLN A 78 0.17 -21.95 -0.54
CA GLN A 78 1.58 -21.60 -0.42
C GLN A 78 1.93 -20.38 -1.30
N VAL A 79 1.53 -20.41 -2.56
CA VAL A 79 1.72 -19.28 -3.49
C VAL A 79 0.94 -18.06 -3.00
N GLY A 80 -0.31 -18.26 -2.59
CA GLY A 80 -1.18 -17.20 -2.13
C GLY A 80 -0.61 -16.47 -0.91
N TRP A 81 -0.21 -17.18 0.12
CA TRP A 81 0.38 -16.57 1.32
C TRP A 81 1.73 -15.92 1.04
N THR A 82 2.56 -16.50 0.17
CA THR A 82 3.82 -15.87 -0.24
C THR A 82 3.56 -14.50 -0.89
N LEU A 83 2.59 -14.41 -1.78
CA LEU A 83 2.21 -13.15 -2.43
C LEU A 83 1.59 -12.15 -1.46
N VAL A 84 0.70 -12.59 -0.56
CA VAL A 84 0.11 -11.73 0.47
C VAL A 84 1.20 -11.17 1.38
N PHE A 85 2.08 -12.00 1.91
CA PHE A 85 3.14 -11.55 2.82
C PHE A 85 4.18 -10.68 2.14
N SER A 86 4.59 -11.00 0.91
CA SER A 86 5.56 -10.17 0.18
C SER A 86 4.96 -8.79 -0.16
N SER A 87 3.71 -8.74 -0.61
CA SER A 87 3.05 -7.48 -0.95
C SER A 87 2.72 -6.65 0.29
N CYS A 88 2.00 -7.21 1.27
CA CYS A 88 1.64 -6.49 2.49
C CYS A 88 2.88 -6.19 3.35
N GLY A 89 3.88 -7.06 3.38
CA GLY A 89 5.16 -6.80 4.03
C GLY A 89 5.90 -5.62 3.42
N SER A 90 5.95 -5.54 2.10
CA SER A 90 6.54 -4.38 1.39
C SER A 90 5.77 -3.09 1.66
N MET A 91 4.44 -3.14 1.66
CA MET A 91 3.58 -1.98 2.02
C MET A 91 3.88 -1.50 3.44
N LEU A 92 4.00 -2.43 4.41
CA LEU A 92 4.33 -2.13 5.80
C LEU A 92 5.72 -1.51 5.93
N LEU A 93 6.73 -2.11 5.30
CA LEU A 93 8.10 -1.58 5.31
C LEU A 93 8.18 -0.18 4.70
N ALA A 94 7.47 0.07 3.59
CA ALA A 94 7.37 1.40 2.99
C ALA A 94 6.73 2.42 3.96
N ALA A 95 5.68 2.01 4.69
CA ALA A 95 5.06 2.85 5.71
C ALA A 95 6.01 3.18 6.88
N LEU A 96 6.84 2.21 7.30
CA LEU A 96 7.86 2.44 8.33
C LEU A 96 8.95 3.41 7.86
N VAL A 97 9.41 3.28 6.61
CA VAL A 97 10.34 4.23 5.99
C VAL A 97 9.73 5.63 5.93
N LEU A 98 8.46 5.74 5.54
CA LEU A 98 7.75 7.01 5.52
C LEU A 98 7.65 7.64 6.91
N ALA A 99 7.32 6.85 7.94
CA ALA A 99 7.29 7.31 9.33
C ALA A 99 8.65 7.83 9.81
N ALA A 100 9.72 7.14 9.44
CA ALA A 100 11.09 7.53 9.77
C ALA A 100 11.56 8.79 9.04
N SER A 101 10.92 9.14 7.91
CA SER A 101 11.30 10.30 7.08
C SER A 101 10.90 11.65 7.69
N GLY A 102 10.02 11.68 8.70
CA GLY A 102 9.70 12.90 9.41
C GLY A 102 8.32 12.90 10.08
N LYS A 103 8.19 13.69 11.14
CA LYS A 103 6.96 13.76 11.96
C LYS A 103 5.70 14.12 11.15
N LYS A 104 5.84 14.95 10.12
CA LYS A 104 4.71 15.36 9.24
C LYS A 104 4.09 14.20 8.46
N TYR A 105 4.82 13.09 8.30
CA TYR A 105 4.36 11.92 7.57
C TYR A 105 3.73 10.82 8.44
N LEU A 106 3.77 10.94 9.78
CA LEU A 106 3.29 9.90 10.70
C LEU A 106 1.84 9.53 10.46
N ARG A 107 0.97 10.52 10.19
CA ARG A 107 -0.44 10.26 9.88
C ARG A 107 -0.61 9.44 8.60
N ALA A 108 0.09 9.81 7.54
CA ALA A 108 0.04 9.08 6.26
C ALA A 108 0.61 7.67 6.42
N ALA A 109 1.73 7.53 7.14
CA ALA A 109 2.33 6.24 7.44
C ALA A 109 1.39 5.33 8.24
N ALA A 110 0.68 5.86 9.24
CA ALA A 110 -0.30 5.11 10.01
C ALA A 110 -1.48 4.65 9.14
N ILE A 111 -2.00 5.52 8.28
CA ILE A 111 -3.12 5.19 7.39
C ILE A 111 -2.72 4.05 6.44
N GLN A 112 -1.57 4.15 5.77
CA GLN A 112 -1.18 3.12 4.79
C GLN A 112 -0.57 1.87 5.40
N GLY A 113 -0.01 1.94 6.62
CA GLY A 113 0.71 0.84 7.26
C GLY A 113 -0.16 -0.06 8.15
N THR A 114 -1.26 0.46 8.71
CA THR A 114 -2.07 -0.30 9.68
C THR A 114 -2.71 -1.54 9.06
N THR A 115 -3.33 -1.43 7.90
CA THR A 115 -4.01 -2.58 7.27
C THR A 115 -3.04 -3.67 6.82
N PRO A 116 -1.90 -3.38 6.16
CA PRO A 116 -0.95 -4.43 5.85
C PRO A 116 -0.27 -5.02 7.10
N LEU A 117 -0.06 -4.25 8.18
CA LEU A 117 0.42 -4.78 9.44
C LEU A 117 -0.55 -5.84 10.00
N LEU A 118 -1.85 -5.53 10.06
CA LEU A 118 -2.86 -6.46 10.55
C LEU A 118 -2.97 -7.69 9.63
N ALA A 119 -2.88 -7.52 8.32
CA ALA A 119 -2.86 -8.63 7.38
C ALA A 119 -1.71 -9.60 7.66
N VAL A 120 -0.49 -9.06 7.82
CA VAL A 120 0.70 -9.87 8.08
C VAL A 120 0.63 -10.57 9.44
N VAL A 121 0.33 -9.82 10.51
CA VAL A 121 0.29 -10.39 11.88
C VAL A 121 -0.77 -11.48 11.99
N LEU A 122 -2.00 -11.21 11.55
CA LEU A 122 -3.08 -12.19 11.60
C LEU A 122 -2.81 -13.40 10.68
N GLY A 123 -2.16 -13.19 9.54
CA GLY A 123 -1.76 -14.26 8.64
C GLY A 123 -0.72 -15.18 9.26
N ILE A 124 0.31 -14.62 9.89
CA ILE A 124 1.32 -15.41 10.62
C ILE A 124 0.66 -16.23 11.74
N LEU A 125 -0.16 -15.57 12.58
CA LEU A 125 -0.86 -16.25 13.68
C LEU A 125 -1.86 -17.33 13.21
N ALA A 126 -2.33 -17.24 11.97
CA ALA A 126 -3.25 -18.21 11.39
C ALA A 126 -2.54 -19.45 10.82
N LEU A 127 -1.25 -19.35 10.54
CA LEU A 127 -0.43 -20.42 9.95
C LEU A 127 0.48 -21.14 10.97
N LEU A 128 0.58 -20.61 12.21
CA LEU A 128 1.22 -21.28 13.35
C LEU A 128 0.31 -22.32 13.98
#